data_7c10ff30f50cadc2c53bcf85b341c27d
#
_entry.id   7c10ff30f50cadc2c53bcf85b341c27d
#
_cell.length_a   1.000
_cell.length_b   1.000
_cell.length_c   1.000
_cell.angle_alpha   90.00
_cell.angle_beta   90.00
_cell.angle_gamma   90.00
#
_symmetry.space_group_name_H-M   'P 1'
#
loop_
_entity.id
_entity.type
_entity.pdbx_description
1 polymer ?
#
loop_
_entity_poly.entity_id
_entity_poly.type
_entity_poly.pdbx_seq_one_letter_code
_entity_poly.pdbx_strand_id
1 'polypeptide(L)'
;KIAAMEGLWETEPAPAPMALIAFADPELKKNTFEITIPWLAGILSTRSLDKQIPGLNQIIAENKERITQGVVAVKALEQLRKNPNDAQARATFEEHKKDLGFGLLTKKYQPDTNKVTEAQIQQAANDSIPYSINSMFYAFRIMAGAGVALLLIFGLSVYYSLRRVA
;
A
#
# COMPACT_ATOMS: atom_id res chain seq x y z
N LYS A 1 -2.30 0.50 -0.53
CA LYS A 1 -2.93 1.80 -0.18
C LYS A 1 -3.79 1.69 1.08
N ILE A 2 -4.65 0.65 1.20
CA ILE A 2 -5.51 0.44 2.37
C ILE A 2 -4.67 0.40 3.66
N ALA A 3 -3.62 -0.43 3.72
CA ALA A 3 -2.75 -0.52 4.89
C ALA A 3 -2.17 0.83 5.34
N ALA A 4 -1.80 1.72 4.39
CA ALA A 4 -1.30 3.06 4.73
C ALA A 4 -2.40 4.00 5.23
N MET A 5 -3.64 3.88 4.71
CA MET A 5 -4.80 4.66 5.16
C MET A 5 -5.29 4.20 6.53
N GLU A 6 -5.09 2.91 6.86
CA GLU A 6 -5.44 2.33 8.15
C GLU A 6 -4.29 2.37 9.17
N GLY A 7 -3.07 2.76 8.75
CA GLY A 7 -1.89 2.79 9.62
C GLY A 7 -1.42 1.39 10.05
N LEU A 8 -1.70 0.36 9.22
CA LEU A 8 -1.38 -1.02 9.55
C LEU A 8 0.05 -1.35 9.17
N TRP A 9 0.95 -1.45 10.14
CA TRP A 9 2.34 -1.88 9.94
C TRP A 9 2.47 -3.39 9.84
N GLU A 10 1.76 -4.12 10.70
CA GLU A 10 1.70 -5.58 10.71
C GLU A 10 0.43 -6.07 10.02
N THR A 11 0.46 -7.31 9.57
CA THR A 11 -0.72 -7.96 8.99
C THR A 11 -1.71 -8.29 10.09
N GLU A 12 -2.91 -7.71 10.00
CA GLU A 12 -3.98 -7.96 10.95
C GLU A 12 -4.75 -9.23 10.58
N PRO A 13 -4.92 -10.16 11.55
CA PRO A 13 -5.78 -11.32 11.36
C PRO A 13 -7.24 -10.90 11.15
N ALA A 14 -8.00 -11.73 10.47
CA ALA A 14 -9.44 -11.50 10.34
C ALA A 14 -10.16 -11.84 11.67
N PRO A 15 -11.17 -11.04 12.06
CA PRO A 15 -11.66 -9.79 11.46
C PRO A 15 -10.83 -8.58 11.90
N ALA A 16 -10.27 -7.85 10.93
CA ALA A 16 -9.35 -6.76 11.20
C ALA A 16 -10.02 -5.57 11.93
N PRO A 17 -9.44 -5.06 13.02
CA PRO A 17 -9.92 -3.87 13.72
C PRO A 17 -9.62 -2.61 12.91
N MET A 18 -10.42 -1.56 13.11
CA MET A 18 -10.19 -0.24 12.53
C MET A 18 -9.62 0.69 13.60
N ALA A 19 -8.44 1.23 13.37
CA ALA A 19 -7.89 2.25 14.21
C ALA A 19 -8.63 3.58 13.97
N LEU A 20 -9.24 4.15 15.01
CA LEU A 20 -9.84 5.49 14.97
C LEU A 20 -8.78 6.57 15.13
N ILE A 21 -7.89 6.37 16.09
CA ILE A 21 -6.76 7.25 16.38
C ILE A 21 -5.52 6.35 16.43
N ALA A 22 -4.48 6.71 15.71
CA ALA A 22 -3.19 6.06 15.76
C ALA A 22 -2.08 7.06 15.46
N PHE A 23 -0.94 6.89 16.12
CA PHE A 23 0.28 7.61 15.82
C PHE A 23 1.31 6.62 15.26
N ALA A 24 1.47 6.65 13.94
CA ALA A 24 2.43 5.81 13.25
C ALA A 24 3.84 6.37 13.46
N ASP A 25 4.76 5.52 13.87
CA ASP A 25 6.18 5.79 13.90
C ASP A 25 6.84 5.12 12.70
N PRO A 26 7.26 5.90 11.67
CA PRO A 26 7.87 5.34 10.47
C PRO A 26 9.26 4.72 10.72
N GLU A 27 9.98 5.17 11.76
CA GLU A 27 11.32 4.65 12.10
C GLU A 27 11.18 3.29 12.79
N LEU A 28 10.27 3.19 13.75
CA LEU A 28 9.99 1.94 14.44
C LEU A 28 9.08 1.00 13.65
N LYS A 29 8.49 1.48 12.54
CA LYS A 29 7.52 0.74 11.69
C LYS A 29 6.38 0.11 12.50
N LYS A 30 5.85 0.86 13.46
CA LYS A 30 4.72 0.46 14.32
C LYS A 30 3.92 1.67 14.78
N ASN A 31 2.72 1.42 15.30
CA ASN A 31 1.95 2.45 15.99
C ASN A 31 2.41 2.54 17.44
N THR A 32 2.67 3.75 17.93
CA THR A 32 3.04 4.00 19.34
C THR A 32 1.84 4.07 20.26
N PHE A 33 0.68 4.46 19.71
CA PHE A 33 -0.59 4.51 20.39
C PHE A 33 -1.70 4.27 19.38
N GLU A 34 -2.73 3.50 19.76
CA GLU A 34 -3.91 3.32 18.93
C GLU A 34 -5.17 3.08 19.75
N ILE A 35 -6.29 3.60 19.28
CA ILE A 35 -7.63 3.28 19.74
C ILE A 35 -8.36 2.64 18.57
N THR A 36 -8.82 1.40 18.75
CA THR A 36 -9.39 0.58 17.67
C THR A 36 -10.88 0.26 17.92
N ILE A 37 -11.64 0.13 16.83
CA ILE A 37 -12.96 -0.52 16.82
C ILE A 37 -12.78 -1.91 16.22
N PRO A 38 -13.13 -2.99 16.96
CA PRO A 38 -13.02 -4.34 16.44
C PRO A 38 -13.88 -4.54 15.17
N TRP A 39 -13.40 -5.37 14.23
CA TRP A 39 -14.04 -5.84 12.99
C TRP A 39 -14.30 -4.79 11.89
N LEU A 40 -14.29 -3.51 12.20
CA LEU A 40 -14.78 -2.47 11.30
C LEU A 40 -13.92 -2.34 10.05
N ALA A 41 -12.58 -2.46 10.16
CA ALA A 41 -11.69 -2.39 8.99
C ALA A 41 -11.87 -3.57 8.05
N GLY A 42 -12.08 -4.79 8.58
CA GLY A 42 -12.37 -5.97 7.77
C GLY A 42 -13.62 -5.77 6.90
N ILE A 43 -14.72 -5.31 7.50
CA ILE A 43 -15.98 -5.06 6.79
C ILE A 43 -15.83 -3.96 5.74
N LEU A 44 -15.24 -2.83 6.10
CA LEU A 44 -15.13 -1.67 5.21
C LEU A 44 -14.13 -1.89 4.06
N SER A 45 -13.00 -2.56 4.34
CA SER A 45 -11.92 -2.70 3.37
C SER A 45 -12.07 -3.91 2.47
N THR A 46 -12.50 -5.05 3.01
CA THR A 46 -12.55 -6.31 2.28
C THR A 46 -13.97 -6.80 1.99
N ARG A 47 -14.99 -6.15 2.59
CA ARG A 47 -16.39 -6.60 2.58
C ARG A 47 -16.53 -8.04 3.07
N SER A 48 -15.63 -8.48 3.94
CA SER A 48 -15.56 -9.83 4.49
C SER A 48 -15.02 -9.76 5.91
N LEU A 49 -15.47 -10.69 6.75
CA LEU A 49 -14.95 -10.89 8.11
C LEU A 49 -13.73 -11.83 8.14
N ASP A 50 -13.51 -12.58 7.04
CA ASP A 50 -12.54 -13.67 6.99
C ASP A 50 -11.25 -13.33 6.26
N LYS A 51 -11.17 -12.14 5.63
CA LYS A 51 -9.98 -11.72 4.89
C LYS A 51 -9.04 -10.91 5.76
N GLN A 52 -7.79 -11.31 5.75
CA GLN A 52 -6.68 -10.55 6.35
C GLN A 52 -6.39 -9.29 5.53
N ILE A 53 -5.92 -8.26 6.22
CA ILE A 53 -5.40 -7.06 5.58
C ILE A 53 -3.88 -7.10 5.71
N PRO A 54 -3.12 -7.19 4.58
CA PRO A 54 -1.67 -7.22 4.63
C PRO A 54 -1.13 -5.89 5.17
N GLY A 55 -0.21 -5.98 6.13
CA GLY A 55 0.47 -4.83 6.72
C GLY A 55 1.51 -4.22 5.78
N LEU A 56 1.96 -3.02 6.11
CA LEU A 56 2.98 -2.30 5.33
C LEU A 56 4.31 -3.05 5.30
N ASN A 57 4.71 -3.71 6.39
CA ASN A 57 5.94 -4.50 6.44
C ASN A 57 5.90 -5.67 5.47
N GLN A 58 4.77 -6.37 5.36
CA GLN A 58 4.59 -7.43 4.38
C GLN A 58 4.64 -6.90 2.95
N ILE A 59 3.96 -5.77 2.68
CA ILE A 59 3.97 -5.13 1.36
C ILE A 59 5.39 -4.71 0.95
N ILE A 60 6.19 -4.17 1.88
CA ILE A 60 7.60 -3.83 1.63
C ILE A 60 8.40 -5.08 1.25
N ALA A 61 8.23 -6.19 1.99
CA ALA A 61 8.92 -7.43 1.71
C ALA A 61 8.54 -8.01 0.33
N GLU A 62 7.26 -8.03 0.00
CA GLU A 62 6.76 -8.44 -1.32
C GLU A 62 7.28 -7.54 -2.44
N ASN A 63 7.27 -6.22 -2.22
CA ASN A 63 7.80 -5.26 -3.20
C ASN A 63 9.31 -5.41 -3.39
N LYS A 64 10.07 -5.70 -2.32
CA LYS A 64 11.51 -6.00 -2.43
C LYS A 64 11.76 -7.18 -3.36
N GLU A 65 11.02 -8.27 -3.19
CA GLU A 65 11.15 -9.43 -4.06
C GLU A 65 10.78 -9.08 -5.51
N ARG A 66 9.67 -8.39 -5.72
CA ARG A 66 9.24 -7.94 -7.04
C ARG A 66 10.24 -6.99 -7.69
N ILE A 67 10.90 -6.12 -6.93
CA ILE A 67 11.97 -5.25 -7.43
C ILE A 67 13.16 -6.09 -7.87
N THR A 68 13.55 -7.10 -7.08
CA THR A 68 14.64 -8.02 -7.42
C THR A 68 14.36 -8.74 -8.74
N GLN A 69 13.16 -9.31 -8.89
CA GLN A 69 12.75 -9.96 -10.16
C GLN A 69 12.66 -8.94 -11.32
N GLY A 70 12.19 -7.73 -11.04
CA GLY A 70 12.11 -6.65 -12.00
C GLY A 70 13.47 -6.18 -12.49
N VAL A 71 14.50 -6.16 -11.64
CA VAL A 71 15.89 -5.86 -12.05
C VAL A 71 16.39 -6.90 -13.06
N VAL A 72 16.06 -8.19 -12.87
CA VAL A 72 16.39 -9.25 -13.83
C VAL A 72 15.70 -8.98 -15.17
N ALA A 73 14.40 -8.62 -15.15
CA ALA A 73 13.66 -8.27 -16.35
C ALA A 73 14.26 -7.08 -17.11
N VAL A 74 14.68 -6.03 -16.38
CA VAL A 74 15.32 -4.84 -16.99
C VAL A 74 16.64 -5.21 -17.64
N LYS A 75 17.48 -6.01 -16.98
CA LYS A 75 18.75 -6.51 -17.56
C LYS A 75 18.51 -7.31 -18.83
N ALA A 76 17.56 -8.24 -18.80
CA ALA A 76 17.20 -9.04 -19.98
C ALA A 76 16.69 -8.15 -21.13
N LEU A 77 15.87 -7.13 -20.82
CA LEU A 77 15.41 -6.16 -21.83
C LEU A 77 16.55 -5.34 -22.42
N GLU A 78 17.52 -4.92 -21.62
CA GLU A 78 18.71 -4.19 -22.09
C GLU A 78 19.60 -5.08 -22.99
N GLN A 79 19.70 -6.38 -22.70
CA GLN A 79 20.37 -7.36 -23.57
C GLN A 79 19.63 -7.54 -24.89
N LEU A 80 18.30 -7.69 -24.87
CA LEU A 80 17.48 -7.80 -26.09
C LEU A 80 17.56 -6.56 -26.98
N ARG A 81 17.71 -5.37 -26.40
CA ARG A 81 17.93 -4.13 -27.18
C ARG A 81 19.27 -4.14 -27.93
N LYS A 82 20.29 -4.80 -27.38
CA LYS A 82 21.60 -4.94 -28.00
C LYS A 82 21.62 -6.11 -29.01
N ASN A 83 20.98 -7.22 -28.67
CA ASN A 83 20.86 -8.41 -29.51
C ASN A 83 19.40 -8.94 -29.47
N PRO A 84 18.56 -8.54 -30.44
CA PRO A 84 17.15 -8.94 -30.49
C PRO A 84 16.93 -10.45 -30.69
N ASN A 85 17.95 -11.18 -31.16
CA ASN A 85 17.87 -12.62 -31.42
C ASN A 85 18.38 -13.48 -30.26
N ASP A 86 18.71 -12.88 -29.12
CA ASP A 86 19.12 -13.59 -27.91
C ASP A 86 17.95 -14.37 -27.31
N ALA A 87 17.89 -15.67 -27.56
CA ALA A 87 16.81 -16.54 -27.10
C ALA A 87 16.80 -16.67 -25.57
N GLN A 88 17.98 -16.65 -24.91
CA GLN A 88 18.09 -16.75 -23.47
C GLN A 88 17.59 -15.47 -22.79
N ALA A 89 18.01 -14.30 -23.28
CA ALA A 89 17.52 -13.03 -22.78
C ALA A 89 16.01 -12.89 -22.98
N ARG A 90 15.47 -13.41 -24.09
CA ARG A 90 14.03 -13.42 -24.36
C ARG A 90 13.28 -14.28 -23.36
N ALA A 91 13.75 -15.51 -23.10
CA ALA A 91 13.12 -16.40 -22.12
C ALA A 91 13.11 -15.78 -20.72
N THR A 92 14.24 -15.24 -20.26
CA THR A 92 14.36 -14.55 -18.97
C THR A 92 13.43 -13.34 -18.90
N PHE A 93 13.34 -12.55 -19.96
CA PHE A 93 12.43 -11.41 -20.01
C PHE A 93 10.96 -11.83 -19.89
N GLU A 94 10.54 -12.84 -20.66
CA GLU A 94 9.15 -13.34 -20.62
C GLU A 94 8.76 -13.86 -19.23
N GLU A 95 9.68 -14.51 -18.53
CA GLU A 95 9.47 -15.03 -17.18
C GLU A 95 9.24 -13.89 -16.16
N HIS A 96 10.04 -12.82 -16.24
CA HIS A 96 10.05 -11.74 -15.24
C HIS A 96 9.36 -10.44 -15.68
N LYS A 97 8.83 -10.36 -16.91
CA LYS A 97 8.25 -9.14 -17.50
C LYS A 97 7.15 -8.49 -16.64
N LYS A 98 6.39 -9.29 -15.90
CA LYS A 98 5.33 -8.81 -15.00
C LYS A 98 5.84 -7.84 -13.94
N ASP A 99 7.09 -7.98 -13.52
CA ASP A 99 7.72 -7.18 -12.48
C ASP A 99 8.67 -6.10 -13.04
N LEU A 100 8.73 -5.93 -14.37
CA LEU A 100 9.59 -4.95 -15.05
C LEU A 100 9.43 -3.53 -14.46
N GLY A 101 8.20 -3.10 -14.21
CA GLY A 101 7.91 -1.79 -13.62
C GLY A 101 8.52 -1.59 -12.23
N PHE A 102 8.58 -2.65 -11.44
CA PHE A 102 9.22 -2.63 -10.13
C PHE A 102 10.74 -2.50 -10.25
N GLY A 103 11.35 -3.18 -11.21
CA GLY A 103 12.80 -3.06 -11.49
C GLY A 103 13.21 -1.64 -11.88
N LEU A 104 12.33 -0.90 -12.58
CA LEU A 104 12.59 0.48 -12.95
C LEU A 104 12.66 1.45 -11.76
N LEU A 105 12.08 1.12 -10.60
CA LEU A 105 12.18 1.94 -9.39
C LEU A 105 13.64 2.10 -8.93
N THR A 106 14.50 1.13 -9.20
CA THR A 106 15.93 1.20 -8.83
C THR A 106 16.68 2.27 -9.62
N LYS A 107 16.18 2.68 -10.80
CA LYS A 107 16.84 3.70 -11.63
C LYS A 107 16.88 5.10 -10.97
N LYS A 108 16.04 5.34 -9.97
CA LYS A 108 16.09 6.54 -9.13
C LYS A 108 17.43 6.64 -8.36
N TYR A 109 18.01 5.49 -7.98
CA TYR A 109 19.21 5.40 -7.13
C TYR A 109 20.45 5.01 -7.94
N GLN A 110 20.27 4.16 -8.94
CA GLN A 110 21.33 3.66 -9.82
C GLN A 110 20.83 3.57 -11.26
N PRO A 111 21.30 4.47 -12.16
CA PRO A 111 20.92 4.43 -13.57
C PRO A 111 21.37 3.14 -14.29
N ASP A 112 22.52 2.60 -13.89
CA ASP A 112 23.07 1.35 -14.46
C ASP A 112 22.51 0.16 -13.67
N THR A 113 21.59 -0.56 -14.29
CA THR A 113 20.92 -1.73 -13.68
C THR A 113 21.90 -2.84 -13.26
N ASN A 114 23.08 -2.91 -13.91
CA ASN A 114 24.09 -3.92 -13.57
C ASN A 114 24.81 -3.64 -12.24
N LYS A 115 24.78 -2.40 -11.79
CA LYS A 115 25.44 -1.95 -10.56
C LYS A 115 24.48 -1.77 -9.38
N VAL A 116 23.23 -2.17 -9.53
CA VAL A 116 22.23 -2.11 -8.47
C VAL A 116 22.64 -3.01 -7.32
N THR A 117 22.69 -2.43 -6.11
CA THR A 117 23.02 -3.12 -4.86
C THR A 117 21.77 -3.53 -4.10
N GLU A 118 21.91 -4.50 -3.20
CA GLU A 118 20.83 -4.94 -2.31
C GLU A 118 20.29 -3.79 -1.44
N ALA A 119 21.17 -2.90 -0.98
CA ALA A 119 20.77 -1.72 -0.21
C ALA A 119 19.86 -0.77 -1.01
N GLN A 120 20.14 -0.60 -2.31
CA GLN A 120 19.31 0.22 -3.21
C GLN A 120 17.97 -0.45 -3.51
N ILE A 121 17.94 -1.78 -3.62
CA ILE A 121 16.68 -2.54 -3.75
C ILE A 121 15.84 -2.35 -2.48
N GLN A 122 16.44 -2.48 -1.30
CA GLN A 122 15.74 -2.27 -0.03
C GLN A 122 15.22 -0.84 0.10
N GLN A 123 16.00 0.15 -0.32
CA GLN A 123 15.58 1.55 -0.33
C GLN A 123 14.41 1.79 -1.30
N ALA A 124 14.48 1.23 -2.50
CA ALA A 124 13.39 1.29 -3.48
C ALA A 124 12.11 0.62 -2.96
N ALA A 125 12.23 -0.49 -2.21
CA ALA A 125 11.10 -1.15 -1.59
C ALA A 125 10.47 -0.29 -0.48
N ASN A 126 11.28 0.35 0.36
CA ASN A 126 10.78 1.27 1.38
C ASN A 126 10.08 2.50 0.75
N ASP A 127 10.66 3.06 -0.31
CA ASP A 127 10.09 4.21 -1.02
C ASP A 127 8.86 3.86 -1.89
N SER A 128 8.54 2.58 -2.04
CA SER A 128 7.33 2.13 -2.76
C SER A 128 6.03 2.34 -1.97
N ILE A 129 6.15 2.58 -0.66
CA ILE A 129 5.02 2.96 0.20
C ILE A 129 4.90 4.49 0.29
N PRO A 130 3.72 5.03 0.65
CA PRO A 130 3.54 6.46 0.81
C PRO A 130 4.47 7.04 1.89
N TYR A 131 5.11 8.16 1.59
CA TYR A 131 6.04 8.85 2.50
C TYR A 131 5.39 9.28 3.81
N SER A 132 4.15 9.77 3.76
CA SER A 132 3.44 10.30 4.93
C SER A 132 2.24 9.45 5.29
N ILE A 133 2.47 8.37 6.06
CA ILE A 133 1.42 7.47 6.52
C ILE A 133 0.47 8.21 7.47
N ASN A 134 0.99 9.01 8.41
CA ASN A 134 0.18 9.79 9.34
C ASN A 134 -0.76 10.77 8.62
N SER A 135 -0.26 11.52 7.64
CA SER A 135 -1.10 12.44 6.87
C SER A 135 -2.21 11.71 6.11
N MET A 136 -1.89 10.56 5.50
CA MET A 136 -2.87 9.75 4.78
C MET A 136 -3.90 9.16 5.74
N PHE A 137 -3.47 8.69 6.91
CA PHE A 137 -4.33 8.17 7.96
C PHE A 137 -5.36 9.23 8.41
N TYR A 138 -4.89 10.41 8.81
CA TYR A 138 -5.79 11.46 9.31
C TYR A 138 -6.65 12.09 8.22
N ALA A 139 -6.12 12.29 7.01
CA ALA A 139 -6.91 12.79 5.88
C ALA A 139 -8.11 11.86 5.59
N PHE A 140 -7.89 10.55 5.61
CA PHE A 140 -8.96 9.58 5.42
C PHE A 140 -10.00 9.65 6.54
N ARG A 141 -9.60 9.77 7.82
CA ARG A 141 -10.53 9.87 8.95
C ARG A 141 -11.31 11.17 8.94
N ILE A 142 -10.70 12.28 8.60
CA ILE A 142 -11.40 13.56 8.45
C ILE A 142 -12.46 13.46 7.34
N MET A 143 -12.11 12.89 6.21
CA MET A 143 -13.02 12.68 5.09
C MET A 143 -14.21 11.79 5.49
N ALA A 144 -13.94 10.65 6.12
CA ALA A 144 -14.97 9.72 6.56
C ALA A 144 -15.85 10.34 7.65
N GLY A 145 -15.25 11.02 8.63
CA GLY A 145 -15.96 11.71 9.70
C GLY A 145 -16.86 12.83 9.19
N ALA A 146 -16.40 13.63 8.24
CA ALA A 146 -17.22 14.64 7.57
C ALA A 146 -18.41 14.02 6.83
N GLY A 147 -18.19 12.88 6.13
CA GLY A 147 -19.26 12.13 5.49
C GLY A 147 -20.34 11.67 6.47
N VAL A 148 -19.93 11.09 7.59
CA VAL A 148 -20.87 10.67 8.67
C VAL A 148 -21.61 11.87 9.26
N ALA A 149 -20.90 12.97 9.53
CA ALA A 149 -21.54 14.19 10.05
C ALA A 149 -22.60 14.74 9.10
N LEU A 150 -22.34 14.78 7.80
CA LEU A 150 -23.31 15.18 6.77
C LEU A 150 -24.52 14.26 6.75
N LEU A 151 -24.34 12.95 6.82
CA LEU A 151 -25.45 12.00 6.89
C LEU A 151 -26.31 12.22 8.12
N LEU A 152 -25.71 12.49 9.29
CA LEU A 152 -26.45 12.83 10.51
C LEU A 152 -27.24 14.13 10.36
N ILE A 153 -26.64 15.19 9.80
CA ILE A 153 -27.32 16.47 9.55
C ILE A 153 -28.49 16.28 8.61
N PHE A 154 -28.33 15.57 7.51
CA PHE A 154 -29.43 15.29 6.58
C PHE A 154 -30.51 14.43 7.22
N GLY A 155 -30.14 13.38 7.96
CA GLY A 155 -31.09 12.54 8.70
C GLY A 155 -31.93 13.34 9.69
N LEU A 156 -31.26 14.19 10.48
CA LEU A 156 -31.95 15.09 11.43
C LEU A 156 -32.86 16.11 10.71
N SER A 157 -32.40 16.67 9.59
CA SER A 157 -33.18 17.62 8.78
C SER A 157 -34.45 16.97 8.24
N VAL A 158 -34.36 15.75 7.72
CA VAL A 158 -35.52 14.97 7.26
C VAL A 158 -36.47 14.68 8.45
N TYR A 159 -35.92 14.22 9.56
CA TYR A 159 -36.74 13.92 10.77
C TYR A 159 -37.53 15.14 11.26
N TYR A 160 -36.87 16.30 11.39
CA TYR A 160 -37.56 17.53 11.83
C TYR A 160 -38.54 18.08 10.79
N SER A 161 -38.24 17.92 9.50
CA SER A 161 -39.16 18.30 8.40
C SER A 161 -40.46 17.48 8.46
N LEU A 162 -40.33 16.16 8.61
CA LEU A 162 -41.51 15.28 8.74
C LEU A 162 -42.32 15.56 9.98
N ARG A 163 -41.68 15.87 11.12
CA ARG A 163 -42.40 16.25 12.34
C ARG A 163 -43.14 17.59 12.27
N ARG A 164 -42.72 18.52 11.39
CA ARG A 164 -43.42 19.80 11.21
C ARG A 164 -44.63 19.71 10.29
N VAL A 165 -44.68 18.66 9.47
CA VAL A 165 -45.79 18.43 8.53
C VAL A 165 -46.88 17.54 9.13
N ALA A 166 -46.57 16.80 10.18
CA ALA A 166 -47.51 16.02 11.00
C ALA A 166 -48.04 16.84 12.17
#